data_ae40f2dab6fd1ff6c4851c3e3a1c81c4
#
_entry.id   ae40f2dab6fd1ff6c4851c3e3a1c81c4
#
_cell.length_a   1.000
_cell.length_b   1.000
_cell.length_c   1.000
_cell.angle_alpha   90.00
_cell.angle_beta   90.00
_cell.angle_gamma   90.00
#
_symmetry.space_group_name_H-M   'P 1'
#
loop_
_entity.id
_entity.type
_entity.pdbx_description
1 polymer ?
#
loop_
_entity_poly.entity_id
_entity_poly.type
_entity_poly.pdbx_seq_one_letter_code
_entity_poly.pdbx_strand_id
1 'polypeptide(L)'
;MKACFAEQMRKIDSAAVTNGGIPSIVLMENAALACVNELKHDFCDLKNRRVGIFCGKGNNGGDGFAIARHLYSEGVDVSVFLVCGTEFSGDAEINFNIIRKMDVAIEIVTDTENLKYIIKSFDIVIDAIYGTGIRGTLQGITAEVIAEINHNAEYVLSVDIPSGINADSGEICGTCIKADKTVTFAAYKMGMLMFPGADYIGSVTVSDISIPQYIIDECETAAVVPDINFVKGIIPKRKNNSHKGDYGKLLIIAGSKGMTGAAYMAATAAARVGCGLVTLGICESLNSVMEEKTTEVMTLPLPDINGHLSESASEKILGVINNYDAVLIGPGLGRSGGVFSVVRSVLVNSKVPVIVDADAINVLSQDMSVLSNCNCNLIFTPHSMEMSRLTGLDVSYVDNNRLTVSKEFSEEYGATIILKGHHTVVTTPELMQYINITGNSGLAKGGSGDVLAGIVAALLACGIDEAYSAAAAVYIHGLAADIAVKEKNISSLLATDVIKSIPKVMKMIMGE
;
A
#
# COMPACT_ATOMS: atom_id res chain seq x y z
N MET A 1 -6.06 1.76 8.34
CA MET A 1 -6.10 3.26 8.41
C MET A 1 -6.82 3.81 7.20
N LYS A 2 -7.25 5.10 7.20
CA LYS A 2 -7.93 5.73 6.05
C LYS A 2 -6.96 6.59 5.23
N ALA A 3 -7.29 6.82 3.94
CA ALA A 3 -6.61 7.77 3.06
C ALA A 3 -7.63 8.74 2.47
N CYS A 4 -7.28 10.03 2.42
CA CYS A 4 -8.18 11.12 2.10
C CYS A 4 -7.58 12.07 1.08
N PHE A 5 -8.41 12.62 0.22
CA PHE A 5 -8.09 13.83 -0.54
C PHE A 5 -8.09 15.06 0.38
N ALA A 6 -7.41 16.13 -0.02
CA ALA A 6 -7.31 17.35 0.76
C ALA A 6 -8.68 17.95 1.13
N GLU A 7 -9.69 17.83 0.25
CA GLU A 7 -11.05 18.29 0.55
C GLU A 7 -11.73 17.41 1.62
N GLN A 8 -11.53 16.10 1.58
CA GLN A 8 -12.06 15.17 2.57
C GLN A 8 -11.43 15.42 3.95
N MET A 9 -10.11 15.68 3.99
CA MET A 9 -9.44 16.09 5.24
C MET A 9 -10.03 17.37 5.82
N ARG A 10 -10.25 18.40 4.98
CA ARG A 10 -10.90 19.64 5.44
C ARG A 10 -12.31 19.42 5.99
N LYS A 11 -13.07 18.47 5.41
CA LYS A 11 -14.39 18.10 5.92
C LYS A 11 -14.29 17.43 7.29
N ILE A 12 -13.30 16.53 7.48
CA ILE A 12 -13.03 15.89 8.77
C ILE A 12 -12.67 16.93 9.85
N ASP A 13 -11.72 17.84 9.55
CA ASP A 13 -11.31 18.90 10.47
C ASP A 13 -12.48 19.82 10.82
N SER A 14 -13.27 20.23 9.81
CA SER A 14 -14.47 21.05 10.01
C SER A 14 -15.51 20.33 10.86
N ALA A 15 -15.74 19.03 10.63
CA ALA A 15 -16.68 18.24 11.42
C ALA A 15 -16.18 18.06 12.87
N ALA A 16 -14.88 17.91 13.08
CA ALA A 16 -14.31 17.88 14.43
C ALA A 16 -14.61 19.18 15.21
N VAL A 17 -14.51 20.32 14.53
CA VAL A 17 -14.81 21.63 15.14
C VAL A 17 -16.32 21.83 15.33
N THR A 18 -17.13 21.60 14.28
CA THR A 18 -18.56 21.94 14.30
C THR A 18 -19.42 20.90 15.02
N ASN A 19 -19.17 19.62 14.78
CA ASN A 19 -19.97 18.53 15.34
C ASN A 19 -19.34 17.98 16.61
N GLY A 20 -18.00 17.89 16.64
CA GLY A 20 -17.24 17.42 17.81
C GLY A 20 -17.06 18.50 18.89
N GLY A 21 -17.25 19.79 18.54
CA GLY A 21 -17.04 20.91 19.47
C GLY A 21 -15.56 21.11 19.87
N ILE A 22 -14.61 20.58 19.10
CA ILE A 22 -13.17 20.64 19.38
C ILE A 22 -12.62 21.93 18.75
N PRO A 23 -12.12 22.90 19.52
CA PRO A 23 -11.51 24.09 18.95
C PRO A 23 -10.32 23.74 18.05
N SER A 24 -10.17 24.40 16.90
CA SER A 24 -9.09 24.13 15.92
C SER A 24 -7.70 24.25 16.53
N ILE A 25 -7.51 25.17 17.46
CA ILE A 25 -6.22 25.31 18.20
C ILE A 25 -5.85 24.06 19.01
N VAL A 26 -6.83 23.26 19.46
CA VAL A 26 -6.57 21.99 20.15
C VAL A 26 -6.08 20.93 19.16
N LEU A 27 -6.62 20.89 17.95
CA LEU A 27 -6.13 20.00 16.89
C LEU A 27 -4.69 20.34 16.53
N MET A 28 -4.38 21.63 16.33
CA MET A 28 -3.02 22.12 16.05
C MET A 28 -2.04 21.79 17.20
N GLU A 29 -2.47 21.92 18.44
CA GLU A 29 -1.68 21.56 19.62
C GLU A 29 -1.33 20.06 19.63
N ASN A 30 -2.32 19.19 19.36
CA ASN A 30 -2.10 17.75 19.29
C ASN A 30 -1.23 17.34 18.10
N ALA A 31 -1.35 18.01 16.96
CA ALA A 31 -0.49 17.83 15.81
C ALA A 31 0.98 18.13 16.13
N ALA A 32 1.21 19.27 16.80
CA ALA A 32 2.56 19.65 17.25
C ALA A 32 3.14 18.64 18.25
N LEU A 33 2.35 18.23 19.25
CA LEU A 33 2.76 17.22 20.24
C LEU A 33 3.08 15.88 19.59
N ALA A 34 2.33 15.47 18.56
CA ALA A 34 2.62 14.26 17.80
C ALA A 34 4.01 14.32 17.15
N CYS A 35 4.34 15.43 16.48
CA CYS A 35 5.67 15.63 15.89
C CYS A 35 6.79 15.61 16.94
N VAL A 36 6.59 16.30 18.07
CA VAL A 36 7.57 16.31 19.18
C VAL A 36 7.77 14.91 19.78
N ASN A 37 6.70 14.12 19.92
CA ASN A 37 6.80 12.77 20.43
C ASN A 37 7.54 11.83 19.48
N GLU A 38 7.33 11.98 18.18
CA GLU A 38 8.08 11.23 17.17
C GLU A 38 9.57 11.58 17.17
N LEU A 39 9.93 12.86 17.34
CA LEU A 39 11.31 13.27 17.52
C LEU A 39 11.95 12.66 18.79
N LYS A 40 11.21 12.62 19.90
CA LYS A 40 11.68 11.97 21.13
C LYS A 40 11.86 10.46 20.99
N HIS A 41 11.04 9.84 20.17
CA HIS A 41 11.18 8.42 19.86
C HIS A 41 12.44 8.15 19.04
N ASP A 42 12.71 9.00 18.02
CA ASP A 42 13.85 8.82 17.13
C ASP A 42 15.18 9.28 17.75
N PHE A 43 15.14 10.29 18.64
CA PHE A 43 16.32 10.90 19.25
C PHE A 43 16.23 10.88 20.79
N CYS A 44 16.88 9.88 21.40
CA CYS A 44 16.91 9.76 22.88
C CYS A 44 17.57 10.97 23.60
N ASP A 45 18.43 11.73 22.91
CA ASP A 45 19.20 12.86 23.41
C ASP A 45 18.75 14.20 22.80
N LEU A 46 17.46 14.35 22.48
CA LEU A 46 16.90 15.52 21.77
C LEU A 46 17.31 16.88 22.37
N LYS A 47 17.50 16.95 23.70
CA LYS A 47 17.94 18.19 24.39
C LYS A 47 19.35 18.67 23.98
N ASN A 48 20.17 17.79 23.45
CA ASN A 48 21.53 18.12 23.00
C ASN A 48 21.57 18.39 21.48
N ARG A 49 20.41 18.42 20.82
CA ARG A 49 20.29 18.65 19.39
C ARG A 49 19.88 20.09 19.10
N ARG A 50 20.33 20.58 17.97
CA ARG A 50 19.90 21.86 17.40
C ARG A 50 18.83 21.61 16.36
N VAL A 51 17.69 22.29 16.49
CA VAL A 51 16.51 22.09 15.63
C VAL A 51 16.20 23.38 14.87
N GLY A 52 16.21 23.32 13.55
CA GLY A 52 15.76 24.41 12.66
C GLY A 52 14.36 24.13 12.11
N ILE A 53 13.42 25.03 12.31
CA ILE A 53 12.02 24.86 11.87
C ILE A 53 11.70 25.88 10.79
N PHE A 54 11.40 25.40 9.58
CA PHE A 54 11.07 26.25 8.44
C PHE A 54 9.54 26.35 8.31
N CYS A 55 8.99 27.53 8.53
CA CYS A 55 7.56 27.77 8.64
C CYS A 55 7.01 28.60 7.48
N GLY A 56 5.90 28.14 6.89
CA GLY A 56 5.05 28.92 6.02
C GLY A 56 4.02 29.76 6.80
N LYS A 57 3.16 30.47 6.09
CA LYS A 57 2.15 31.36 6.70
C LYS A 57 0.79 30.70 7.00
N GLY A 58 0.58 29.45 6.61
CA GLY A 58 -0.67 28.70 6.84
C GLY A 58 -0.67 27.92 8.14
N ASN A 59 -1.66 27.02 8.30
CA ASN A 59 -1.80 26.15 9.48
C ASN A 59 -0.57 25.27 9.69
N ASN A 60 0.06 24.78 8.62
CA ASN A 60 1.29 23.98 8.73
C ASN A 60 2.42 24.78 9.41
N GLY A 61 2.58 26.07 9.06
CA GLY A 61 3.48 26.96 9.80
C GLY A 61 3.06 27.15 11.25
N GLY A 62 1.73 27.21 11.52
CA GLY A 62 1.16 27.23 12.87
C GLY A 62 1.55 26.00 13.71
N ASP A 63 1.50 24.80 13.11
CA ASP A 63 2.00 23.57 13.72
C ASP A 63 3.50 23.69 14.01
N GLY A 64 4.29 24.25 13.07
CA GLY A 64 5.71 24.54 13.26
C GLY A 64 6.00 25.47 14.45
N PHE A 65 5.20 26.53 14.63
CA PHE A 65 5.34 27.42 15.80
C PHE A 65 4.97 26.72 17.11
N ALA A 66 3.94 25.87 17.11
CA ALA A 66 3.59 25.10 18.29
C ALA A 66 4.68 24.07 18.62
N ILE A 67 5.28 23.40 17.64
CA ILE A 67 6.44 22.51 17.80
C ILE A 67 7.61 23.29 18.41
N ALA A 68 7.94 24.47 17.87
CA ALA A 68 9.01 25.33 18.41
C ALA A 68 8.81 25.62 19.88
N ARG A 69 7.60 25.98 20.28
CA ARG A 69 7.23 26.26 21.67
C ARG A 69 7.47 25.06 22.59
N HIS A 70 7.02 23.87 22.18
CA HIS A 70 7.20 22.64 22.96
C HIS A 70 8.67 22.29 23.13
N LEU A 71 9.43 22.26 22.03
CA LEU A 71 10.86 21.95 22.06
C LEU A 71 11.64 22.94 22.92
N TYR A 72 11.39 24.26 22.76
CA TYR A 72 12.02 25.30 23.57
C TYR A 72 11.70 25.14 25.06
N SER A 73 10.43 24.86 25.41
CA SER A 73 10.00 24.64 26.81
C SER A 73 10.68 23.41 27.44
N GLU A 74 11.14 22.46 26.64
CA GLU A 74 11.88 21.29 27.09
C GLU A 74 13.40 21.52 27.15
N GLY A 75 13.87 22.71 26.77
CA GLY A 75 15.28 23.11 26.79
C GLY A 75 16.07 22.66 25.57
N VAL A 76 15.40 22.41 24.43
CA VAL A 76 16.03 22.14 23.14
C VAL A 76 16.45 23.47 22.50
N ASP A 77 17.59 23.52 21.83
CA ASP A 77 18.06 24.68 21.05
C ASP A 77 17.27 24.75 19.72
N VAL A 78 16.36 25.73 19.63
CA VAL A 78 15.41 25.86 18.51
C VAL A 78 15.53 27.20 17.83
N SER A 79 15.57 27.20 16.50
CA SER A 79 15.46 28.40 15.67
C SER A 79 14.33 28.22 14.65
N VAL A 80 13.54 29.28 14.45
CA VAL A 80 12.41 29.32 13.50
C VAL A 80 12.74 30.20 12.32
N PHE A 81 12.53 29.70 11.10
CA PHE A 81 12.77 30.39 9.85
C PHE A 81 11.44 30.67 9.13
N LEU A 82 11.11 31.95 8.93
CA LEU A 82 9.90 32.37 8.25
C LEU A 82 10.17 32.47 6.73
N VAL A 83 9.60 31.51 5.95
CA VAL A 83 9.90 31.39 4.52
C VAL A 83 8.94 32.22 3.65
N CYS A 84 7.70 32.43 4.11
CA CYS A 84 6.62 33.01 3.28
C CYS A 84 6.11 34.36 3.80
N GLY A 85 6.93 35.10 4.57
CA GLY A 85 6.57 36.39 5.15
C GLY A 85 6.16 36.30 6.63
N THR A 86 5.66 37.41 7.19
CA THR A 86 5.44 37.59 8.62
C THR A 86 3.98 37.82 9.02
N GLU A 87 3.05 37.72 8.06
CA GLU A 87 1.63 37.91 8.32
C GLU A 87 0.95 36.57 8.52
N PHE A 88 0.43 36.33 9.70
CA PHE A 88 -0.27 35.13 10.12
C PHE A 88 -1.69 35.43 10.52
N SER A 89 -2.56 34.43 10.53
CA SER A 89 -3.96 34.55 10.95
C SER A 89 -4.43 33.30 11.69
N GLY A 90 -5.49 33.43 12.50
CA GLY A 90 -6.11 32.32 13.22
C GLY A 90 -5.15 31.66 14.22
N ASP A 91 -5.15 30.33 14.25
CA ASP A 91 -4.36 29.53 15.19
C ASP A 91 -2.84 29.68 14.98
N ALA A 92 -2.41 29.88 13.73
CA ALA A 92 -1.01 30.16 13.44
C ALA A 92 -0.54 31.48 14.04
N GLU A 93 -1.35 32.54 14.00
CA GLU A 93 -1.04 33.83 14.62
C GLU A 93 -0.95 33.70 16.15
N ILE A 94 -1.84 32.91 16.76
CA ILE A 94 -1.80 32.67 18.23
C ILE A 94 -0.45 32.02 18.59
N ASN A 95 -0.05 30.94 17.93
CA ASN A 95 1.19 30.25 18.24
C ASN A 95 2.44 31.08 17.91
N PHE A 96 2.43 31.84 16.81
CA PHE A 96 3.50 32.78 16.50
C PHE A 96 3.69 33.84 17.60
N ASN A 97 2.60 34.45 18.09
CA ASN A 97 2.64 35.43 19.15
C ASN A 97 3.15 34.85 20.48
N ILE A 98 2.94 33.55 20.72
CA ILE A 98 3.48 32.86 21.89
C ILE A 98 5.00 32.74 21.79
N ILE A 99 5.51 32.16 20.72
CA ILE A 99 6.97 31.92 20.55
C ILE A 99 7.76 33.25 20.56
N ARG A 100 7.17 34.30 19.98
CA ARG A 100 7.77 35.63 19.99
C ARG A 100 7.93 36.20 21.41
N LYS A 101 7.05 35.84 22.36
CA LYS A 101 7.14 36.22 23.77
C LYS A 101 8.05 35.33 24.60
N MET A 102 8.39 34.15 24.09
CA MET A 102 9.24 33.15 24.74
C MET A 102 10.73 33.32 24.42
N ASP A 103 11.09 34.35 23.64
CA ASP A 103 12.47 34.60 23.22
C ASP A 103 13.07 33.46 22.36
N VAL A 104 12.20 32.75 21.62
CA VAL A 104 12.68 31.79 20.58
C VAL A 104 13.35 32.55 19.44
N ALA A 105 14.49 32.09 18.97
CA ALA A 105 15.18 32.70 17.83
C ALA A 105 14.30 32.61 16.56
N ILE A 106 13.95 33.75 15.98
CA ILE A 106 13.10 33.85 14.78
C ILE A 106 13.83 34.67 13.73
N GLU A 107 14.01 34.08 12.55
CA GLU A 107 14.65 34.71 11.41
C GLU A 107 13.71 34.73 10.19
N ILE A 108 13.78 35.81 9.39
CA ILE A 108 13.03 35.92 8.13
C ILE A 108 14.00 35.54 6.99
N VAL A 109 13.61 34.54 6.20
CA VAL A 109 14.40 34.13 5.04
C VAL A 109 14.14 35.09 3.88
N THR A 110 15.08 35.96 3.58
CA THR A 110 14.99 36.93 2.49
C THR A 110 15.87 36.56 1.28
N ASP A 111 16.89 35.76 1.50
CA ASP A 111 17.81 35.22 0.51
C ASP A 111 18.35 33.85 0.95
N THR A 112 19.07 33.18 0.07
CA THR A 112 19.65 31.84 0.33
C THR A 112 21.19 31.85 0.39
N GLU A 113 21.85 33.01 0.36
CA GLU A 113 23.31 33.11 0.22
C GLU A 113 24.06 32.35 1.33
N ASN A 114 23.58 32.43 2.58
CA ASN A 114 24.19 31.78 3.75
C ASN A 114 23.39 30.55 4.24
N LEU A 115 22.26 30.25 3.62
CA LEU A 115 21.30 29.27 4.12
C LEU A 115 21.90 27.86 4.26
N LYS A 116 22.80 27.47 3.33
CA LYS A 116 23.51 26.18 3.42
C LYS A 116 24.32 26.00 4.72
N TYR A 117 24.93 27.08 5.22
CA TYR A 117 25.73 27.03 6.46
C TYR A 117 24.82 26.99 7.68
N ILE A 118 23.70 27.71 7.62
CA ILE A 118 22.68 27.71 8.65
C ILE A 118 22.05 26.32 8.79
N ILE A 119 21.60 25.71 7.68
CA ILE A 119 20.99 24.38 7.68
C ILE A 119 21.98 23.32 8.22
N LYS A 120 23.24 23.34 7.78
CA LYS A 120 24.29 22.44 8.27
C LYS A 120 24.60 22.58 9.76
N SER A 121 24.18 23.67 10.40
CA SER A 121 24.38 23.85 11.83
C SER A 121 23.31 23.17 12.68
N PHE A 122 22.23 22.64 12.07
CA PHE A 122 21.16 21.91 12.74
C PHE A 122 21.32 20.41 12.57
N ASP A 123 21.07 19.66 13.63
CA ASP A 123 20.99 18.19 13.59
C ASP A 123 19.66 17.74 12.98
N ILE A 124 18.61 18.53 13.17
CA ILE A 124 17.23 18.23 12.74
C ILE A 124 16.65 19.47 12.07
N VAL A 125 16.08 19.26 10.89
CA VAL A 125 15.28 20.26 10.18
C VAL A 125 13.82 19.82 10.20
N ILE A 126 12.92 20.73 10.56
CA ILE A 126 11.47 20.50 10.50
C ILE A 126 10.90 21.33 9.36
N ASP A 127 10.28 20.62 8.40
CA ASP A 127 9.55 21.21 7.30
C ASP A 127 8.10 21.43 7.71
N ALA A 128 7.75 22.70 7.95
CA ALA A 128 6.43 23.19 8.24
C ALA A 128 6.05 24.32 7.25
N ILE A 129 6.53 24.27 6.00
CA ILE A 129 6.33 25.34 5.02
C ILE A 129 4.92 25.25 4.41
N TYR A 130 4.57 24.12 3.81
CA TYR A 130 3.26 23.87 3.20
C TYR A 130 2.70 22.51 3.60
N GLY A 131 1.41 22.45 3.93
CA GLY A 131 0.64 21.23 4.07
C GLY A 131 -0.23 20.95 2.84
N THR A 132 -1.45 20.44 3.05
CA THR A 132 -2.40 20.02 2.00
C THR A 132 -2.93 21.16 1.10
N GLY A 133 -2.60 22.40 1.40
CA GLY A 133 -3.11 23.60 0.68
C GLY A 133 -2.32 24.01 -0.56
N ILE A 134 -1.21 23.33 -0.87
CA ILE A 134 -0.36 23.73 -2.01
C ILE A 134 -1.08 23.56 -3.35
N ARG A 135 -0.93 24.56 -4.23
CA ARG A 135 -1.44 24.56 -5.59
C ARG A 135 -0.46 25.26 -6.53
N GLY A 136 -0.31 24.72 -7.73
CA GLY A 136 0.61 25.27 -8.74
C GLY A 136 2.07 24.94 -8.46
N THR A 137 2.98 25.60 -9.17
CA THR A 137 4.42 25.34 -9.13
C THR A 137 5.11 26.26 -8.14
N LEU A 138 5.88 25.70 -7.20
CA LEU A 138 6.73 26.46 -6.29
C LEU A 138 7.88 27.12 -7.04
N GLN A 139 8.10 28.40 -6.76
CA GLN A 139 9.15 29.22 -7.40
C GLN A 139 9.76 30.19 -6.37
N GLY A 140 10.84 30.86 -6.78
CA GLY A 140 11.54 31.87 -5.98
C GLY A 140 12.12 31.32 -4.70
N ILE A 141 12.14 32.13 -3.65
CA ILE A 141 12.83 31.86 -2.37
C ILE A 141 12.41 30.53 -1.74
N THR A 142 11.13 30.17 -1.82
CA THR A 142 10.64 28.90 -1.24
C THR A 142 11.22 27.68 -1.96
N ALA A 143 11.29 27.72 -3.28
CA ALA A 143 11.90 26.64 -4.06
C ALA A 143 13.39 26.50 -3.77
N GLU A 144 14.10 27.61 -3.61
CA GLU A 144 15.50 27.64 -3.23
C GLU A 144 15.73 27.10 -1.82
N VAL A 145 14.90 27.50 -0.84
CA VAL A 145 14.94 26.97 0.53
C VAL A 145 14.77 25.45 0.55
N ILE A 146 13.78 24.92 -0.18
CA ILE A 146 13.56 23.48 -0.31
C ILE A 146 14.80 22.77 -0.89
N ALA A 147 15.38 23.35 -1.93
CA ALA A 147 16.59 22.79 -2.55
C ALA A 147 17.78 22.77 -1.55
N GLU A 148 17.98 23.87 -0.80
CA GLU A 148 19.04 23.96 0.21
C GLU A 148 18.81 22.97 1.37
N ILE A 149 17.56 22.78 1.84
CA ILE A 149 17.23 21.77 2.86
C ILE A 149 17.57 20.36 2.34
N ASN A 150 17.12 19.99 1.14
CA ASN A 150 17.40 18.68 0.56
C ASN A 150 18.89 18.37 0.38
N HIS A 151 19.72 19.39 0.15
CA HIS A 151 21.16 19.23 -0.07
C HIS A 151 21.99 19.22 1.22
N ASN A 152 21.53 19.87 2.28
CA ASN A 152 22.37 20.20 3.42
C ASN A 152 21.86 19.71 4.77
N ALA A 153 20.57 19.36 4.91
CA ALA A 153 20.03 18.81 6.14
C ALA A 153 20.50 17.37 6.36
N GLU A 154 20.80 17.01 7.60
CA GLU A 154 21.17 15.66 8.01
C GLU A 154 19.92 14.79 8.23
N TYR A 155 18.86 15.37 8.83
CA TYR A 155 17.58 14.72 9.06
C TYR A 155 16.44 15.72 8.85
N VAL A 156 15.42 15.31 8.11
CA VAL A 156 14.24 16.15 7.80
C VAL A 156 12.97 15.47 8.27
N LEU A 157 12.23 16.11 9.18
CA LEU A 157 10.86 15.75 9.54
C LEU A 157 9.89 16.71 8.85
N SER A 158 8.98 16.17 8.04
CA SER A 158 7.89 16.95 7.44
C SER A 158 6.61 16.86 8.26
N VAL A 159 6.00 18.02 8.50
CA VAL A 159 4.73 18.16 9.20
C VAL A 159 3.59 17.98 8.20
N ASP A 160 2.71 17.04 8.47
CA ASP A 160 1.52 16.66 7.72
C ASP A 160 1.82 16.02 6.35
N ILE A 161 2.49 16.69 5.44
CA ILE A 161 2.95 16.21 4.13
C ILE A 161 4.20 17.00 3.72
N PRO A 162 5.22 16.39 3.09
CA PRO A 162 6.39 17.11 2.64
C PRO A 162 6.03 18.28 1.72
N SER A 163 6.55 19.46 2.03
CA SER A 163 6.26 20.68 1.28
C SER A 163 6.64 20.52 -0.18
N GLY A 164 5.71 20.81 -1.08
CA GLY A 164 5.89 20.67 -2.52
C GLY A 164 5.25 19.43 -3.15
N ILE A 165 4.68 18.53 -2.36
CA ILE A 165 3.87 17.40 -2.86
C ILE A 165 2.40 17.82 -2.93
N ASN A 166 1.74 17.56 -4.05
CA ASN A 166 0.29 17.71 -4.18
C ASN A 166 -0.40 16.63 -3.34
N ALA A 167 -1.20 17.04 -2.36
CA ALA A 167 -1.83 16.13 -1.40
C ALA A 167 -2.87 15.18 -2.01
N ASP A 168 -3.37 15.47 -3.20
CA ASP A 168 -4.36 14.66 -3.90
C ASP A 168 -3.73 13.71 -4.93
N SER A 169 -2.82 14.22 -5.78
CA SER A 169 -2.25 13.46 -6.90
C SER A 169 -0.86 12.89 -6.64
N GLY A 170 -0.11 13.39 -5.65
CA GLY A 170 1.29 13.03 -5.44
C GLY A 170 2.26 13.68 -6.44
N GLU A 171 1.79 14.54 -7.31
CA GLU A 171 2.65 15.30 -8.23
C GLU A 171 3.57 16.24 -7.46
N ILE A 172 4.78 16.42 -7.97
CA ILE A 172 5.73 17.38 -7.43
C ILE A 172 5.45 18.77 -8.00
N CYS A 173 5.13 19.73 -7.14
CA CYS A 173 4.82 21.10 -7.49
C CYS A 173 6.08 21.92 -7.83
N GLY A 174 6.85 21.48 -8.80
CA GLY A 174 8.15 22.08 -9.22
C GLY A 174 9.32 21.55 -8.43
N THR A 175 9.27 21.65 -7.11
CA THR A 175 10.23 21.04 -6.16
C THR A 175 9.49 20.58 -4.91
N CYS A 176 10.06 19.63 -4.16
CA CYS A 176 9.51 19.20 -2.88
C CYS A 176 10.60 18.82 -1.90
N ILE A 177 10.28 18.84 -0.62
CA ILE A 177 11.12 18.28 0.44
C ILE A 177 11.22 16.77 0.28
N LYS A 178 12.44 16.25 0.47
CA LYS A 178 12.70 14.83 0.66
C LYS A 178 12.83 14.57 2.16
N ALA A 179 11.74 14.12 2.77
CA ALA A 179 11.73 13.85 4.20
C ALA A 179 12.38 12.50 4.54
N ASP A 180 13.01 12.41 5.70
CA ASP A 180 13.37 11.13 6.35
C ASP A 180 12.16 10.56 7.08
N LYS A 181 11.32 11.46 7.63
CA LYS A 181 10.07 11.12 8.30
C LYS A 181 8.99 12.15 8.03
N THR A 182 7.77 11.67 7.86
CA THR A 182 6.56 12.50 7.80
C THR A 182 5.61 12.11 8.92
N VAL A 183 5.18 13.10 9.71
CA VAL A 183 4.12 12.92 10.70
C VAL A 183 2.85 13.53 10.13
N THR A 184 1.91 12.68 9.75
CA THR A 184 0.63 13.10 9.17
C THR A 184 -0.52 12.88 10.14
N PHE A 185 -1.60 13.65 10.02
CA PHE A 185 -2.64 13.73 11.04
C PHE A 185 -3.95 13.09 10.59
N ALA A 186 -4.56 12.31 11.49
CA ALA A 186 -5.85 11.64 11.36
C ALA A 186 -5.93 10.57 10.24
N ALA A 187 -5.42 10.85 9.03
CA ALA A 187 -5.43 9.94 7.89
C ALA A 187 -4.24 10.22 6.95
N TYR A 188 -3.89 9.23 6.13
CA TYR A 188 -2.98 9.46 4.99
C TYR A 188 -3.59 10.48 4.03
N LYS A 189 -2.76 11.31 3.41
CA LYS A 189 -3.15 12.08 2.23
C LYS A 189 -2.91 11.23 0.99
N MET A 190 -3.85 11.24 0.04
CA MET A 190 -3.75 10.39 -1.15
C MET A 190 -2.43 10.59 -1.90
N GLY A 191 -1.95 11.84 -2.00
CA GLY A 191 -0.69 12.16 -2.65
C GLY A 191 0.56 11.54 -2.00
N MET A 192 0.49 11.15 -0.72
CA MET A 192 1.57 10.40 -0.06
C MET A 192 1.66 8.95 -0.52
N LEU A 193 0.58 8.42 -1.09
CA LEU A 193 0.46 7.04 -1.54
C LEU A 193 0.68 6.91 -3.05
N MET A 194 0.69 8.04 -3.77
CA MET A 194 0.86 8.12 -5.22
C MET A 194 2.26 8.55 -5.60
N PHE A 195 2.76 8.03 -6.73
CA PHE A 195 4.04 8.44 -7.29
C PHE A 195 3.89 9.70 -8.15
N PRO A 196 4.93 10.55 -8.16
CA PRO A 196 6.23 10.43 -7.50
C PRO A 196 6.26 10.80 -6.01
N GLY A 197 5.21 11.40 -5.44
CA GLY A 197 5.17 11.89 -4.06
C GLY A 197 5.58 10.85 -3.01
N ALA A 198 5.16 9.60 -3.21
CA ALA A 198 5.48 8.48 -2.31
C ALA A 198 6.99 8.22 -2.10
N ASP A 199 7.86 8.67 -3.03
CA ASP A 199 9.32 8.53 -2.89
C ASP A 199 9.95 9.59 -1.96
N TYR A 200 9.18 10.60 -1.56
CA TYR A 200 9.69 11.77 -0.84
C TYR A 200 9.21 11.87 0.61
N ILE A 201 8.32 10.99 1.04
CA ILE A 201 7.67 11.06 2.37
C ILE A 201 8.50 10.43 3.50
N GLY A 202 9.52 9.65 3.20
CA GLY A 202 10.27 8.87 4.18
C GLY A 202 9.41 7.85 4.94
N SER A 203 9.75 7.61 6.20
CA SER A 203 8.90 6.82 7.10
C SER A 203 7.69 7.65 7.53
N VAL A 204 6.49 7.07 7.53
CA VAL A 204 5.26 7.81 7.84
C VAL A 204 4.64 7.33 9.14
N THR A 205 4.33 8.28 10.02
CA THR A 205 3.47 8.06 11.18
C THR A 205 2.15 8.80 10.99
N VAL A 206 1.03 8.07 11.03
CA VAL A 206 -0.31 8.66 11.08
C VAL A 206 -0.68 8.84 12.54
N SER A 207 -0.74 10.09 13.00
CA SER A 207 -0.98 10.41 14.39
C SER A 207 -2.43 10.81 14.65
N ASP A 208 -2.97 10.33 15.76
CA ASP A 208 -4.24 10.81 16.30
C ASP A 208 -4.03 12.22 16.87
N ILE A 209 -4.88 13.14 16.44
CA ILE A 209 -4.93 14.51 16.92
C ILE A 209 -6.20 14.79 17.74
N SER A 210 -6.77 13.76 18.35
CA SER A 210 -8.01 13.76 19.14
C SER A 210 -9.30 14.02 18.36
N ILE A 211 -9.32 13.70 17.07
CA ILE A 211 -10.57 13.65 16.30
C ILE A 211 -11.25 12.30 16.62
N PRO A 212 -12.48 12.31 17.18
CA PRO A 212 -13.19 11.07 17.47
C PRO A 212 -13.37 10.19 16.24
N GLN A 213 -13.13 8.89 16.39
CA GLN A 213 -13.14 7.94 15.27
C GLN A 213 -14.48 7.95 14.50
N TYR A 214 -15.60 8.16 15.20
CA TYR A 214 -16.92 8.23 14.56
C TYR A 214 -17.01 9.38 13.54
N ILE A 215 -16.37 10.54 13.79
CA ILE A 215 -16.33 11.66 12.84
C ILE A 215 -15.57 11.27 11.57
N ILE A 216 -14.44 10.58 11.74
CA ILE A 216 -13.65 10.07 10.60
C ILE A 216 -14.46 9.01 9.84
N ASP A 217 -15.22 8.16 10.54
CA ASP A 217 -15.99 7.07 9.94
C ASP A 217 -17.24 7.56 9.18
N GLU A 218 -17.86 8.65 9.62
CA GLU A 218 -18.98 9.29 8.95
C GLU A 218 -18.57 10.06 7.68
N CYS A 219 -17.30 10.47 7.58
CA CYS A 219 -16.80 11.15 6.39
C CYS A 219 -16.42 10.16 5.30
N GLU A 220 -16.79 10.49 4.06
CA GLU A 220 -16.32 9.77 2.90
C GLU A 220 -14.79 9.86 2.80
N THR A 221 -14.14 8.73 2.57
CA THR A 221 -12.68 8.62 2.40
C THR A 221 -12.34 8.03 1.05
N ALA A 222 -11.18 8.38 0.50
CA ALA A 222 -10.78 7.96 -0.84
C ALA A 222 -10.42 6.48 -0.91
N ALA A 223 -9.71 6.00 0.12
CA ALA A 223 -9.26 4.60 0.18
C ALA A 223 -9.00 4.15 1.63
N VAL A 224 -8.80 2.86 1.79
CA VAL A 224 -8.35 2.23 3.03
C VAL A 224 -6.89 1.78 2.86
N VAL A 225 -6.06 2.06 3.85
CA VAL A 225 -4.68 1.53 3.94
C VAL A 225 -4.69 0.39 4.96
N PRO A 226 -4.59 -0.87 4.52
CA PRO A 226 -4.56 -2.01 5.43
C PRO A 226 -3.37 -1.94 6.38
N ASP A 227 -3.61 -2.25 7.65
CA ASP A 227 -2.60 -2.40 8.68
C ASP A 227 -2.76 -3.76 9.38
N ILE A 228 -1.89 -4.05 10.34
CA ILE A 228 -1.92 -5.32 11.05
C ILE A 228 -3.23 -5.56 11.80
N ASN A 229 -3.85 -4.51 12.33
CA ASN A 229 -5.11 -4.60 13.07
C ASN A 229 -6.27 -4.89 12.12
N PHE A 230 -6.27 -4.27 10.93
CA PHE A 230 -7.21 -4.57 9.87
C PHE A 230 -7.15 -6.05 9.49
N VAL A 231 -5.96 -6.58 9.20
CA VAL A 231 -5.78 -7.98 8.80
C VAL A 231 -6.09 -8.95 9.94
N LYS A 232 -5.73 -8.59 11.18
CA LYS A 232 -6.08 -9.36 12.38
C LYS A 232 -7.60 -9.49 12.59
N GLY A 233 -8.36 -8.47 12.23
CA GLY A 233 -9.83 -8.50 12.26
C GLY A 233 -10.44 -9.43 11.22
N ILE A 234 -9.74 -9.74 10.14
CA ILE A 234 -10.21 -10.54 9.01
C ILE A 234 -9.85 -12.02 9.18
N ILE A 235 -8.61 -12.33 9.59
CA ILE A 235 -8.13 -13.72 9.65
C ILE A 235 -8.74 -14.44 10.86
N PRO A 236 -9.55 -15.49 10.67
CA PRO A 236 -10.18 -16.19 11.77
C PRO A 236 -9.17 -17.02 12.58
N LYS A 237 -9.31 -16.99 13.89
CA LYS A 237 -8.52 -17.88 14.77
C LYS A 237 -8.96 -19.33 14.57
N ARG A 238 -7.99 -20.24 14.49
CA ARG A 238 -8.24 -21.67 14.42
C ARG A 238 -8.82 -22.19 15.72
N LYS A 239 -9.88 -23.01 15.62
CA LYS A 239 -10.48 -23.66 16.77
C LYS A 239 -9.68 -24.93 17.12
N ASN A 240 -9.57 -25.26 18.42
CA ASN A 240 -8.91 -26.50 18.85
C ASN A 240 -9.61 -27.77 18.32
N ASN A 241 -10.95 -27.74 18.29
CA ASN A 241 -11.75 -28.82 17.70
C ASN A 241 -12.11 -28.45 16.27
N SER A 242 -11.23 -28.75 15.32
CA SER A 242 -11.41 -28.48 13.89
C SER A 242 -10.70 -29.52 13.03
N HIS A 243 -11.09 -29.61 11.76
CA HIS A 243 -10.50 -30.51 10.78
C HIS A 243 -10.06 -29.74 9.52
N LYS A 244 -9.30 -30.39 8.64
CA LYS A 244 -8.76 -29.73 7.43
C LYS A 244 -9.82 -29.14 6.52
N GLY A 245 -11.05 -29.68 6.50
CA GLY A 245 -12.15 -29.16 5.69
C GLY A 245 -12.73 -27.83 6.19
N ASP A 246 -12.50 -27.44 7.46
CA ASP A 246 -12.98 -26.18 8.02
C ASP A 246 -12.18 -24.98 7.53
N TYR A 247 -11.04 -25.23 6.89
CA TYR A 247 -10.10 -24.20 6.43
C TYR A 247 -9.96 -24.15 4.91
N GLY A 248 -10.99 -24.59 4.20
CA GLY A 248 -11.13 -24.48 2.76
C GLY A 248 -10.39 -25.52 1.93
N LYS A 249 -10.88 -25.67 0.72
CA LYS A 249 -10.36 -26.54 -0.33
C LYS A 249 -10.06 -25.69 -1.56
N LEU A 250 -8.82 -25.61 -1.95
CA LEU A 250 -8.36 -24.81 -3.08
C LEU A 250 -7.91 -25.69 -4.23
N LEU A 251 -8.41 -25.40 -5.44
CA LEU A 251 -7.88 -25.94 -6.69
C LEU A 251 -6.99 -24.87 -7.34
N ILE A 252 -5.75 -25.24 -7.63
CA ILE A 252 -4.80 -24.41 -8.39
C ILE A 252 -4.57 -25.07 -9.74
N ILE A 253 -4.81 -24.37 -10.83
CA ILE A 253 -4.54 -24.83 -12.21
C ILE A 253 -3.35 -24.00 -12.71
N ALA A 254 -2.16 -24.60 -12.69
CA ALA A 254 -0.93 -23.84 -12.87
C ALA A 254 0.20 -24.73 -13.42
N GLY A 255 1.21 -24.10 -14.00
CA GLY A 255 2.43 -24.74 -14.44
C GLY A 255 2.35 -25.40 -15.81
N SER A 256 3.45 -25.30 -16.52
CA SER A 256 3.69 -25.98 -17.81
C SER A 256 5.18 -26.30 -17.95
N LYS A 257 5.57 -26.90 -19.04
CA LYS A 257 6.99 -27.23 -19.34
C LYS A 257 7.86 -25.98 -19.28
N GLY A 258 8.84 -25.98 -18.37
CA GLY A 258 9.71 -24.85 -18.09
C GLY A 258 9.19 -23.87 -17.00
N MET A 259 7.91 -23.99 -16.57
CA MET A 259 7.26 -23.08 -15.61
C MET A 259 6.64 -23.79 -14.41
N THR A 260 7.13 -24.98 -14.04
CA THR A 260 6.69 -25.72 -12.84
C THR A 260 6.97 -24.95 -11.53
N GLY A 261 7.91 -24.01 -11.55
CA GLY A 261 8.23 -23.16 -10.40
C GLY A 261 7.07 -22.27 -9.97
N ALA A 262 6.31 -21.71 -10.91
CA ALA A 262 5.13 -20.89 -10.63
C ALA A 262 4.05 -21.70 -9.88
N ALA A 263 3.75 -22.91 -10.38
CA ALA A 263 2.81 -23.83 -9.73
C ALA A 263 3.26 -24.18 -8.29
N TYR A 264 4.55 -24.48 -8.12
CA TYR A 264 5.13 -24.76 -6.80
C TYR A 264 4.96 -23.59 -5.82
N MET A 265 5.31 -22.37 -6.26
CA MET A 265 5.27 -21.18 -5.42
C MET A 265 3.85 -20.82 -5.00
N ALA A 266 2.90 -20.84 -5.95
CA ALA A 266 1.49 -20.58 -5.64
C ALA A 266 0.92 -21.60 -4.65
N ALA A 267 1.14 -22.90 -4.89
CA ALA A 267 0.62 -23.96 -4.04
C ALA A 267 1.25 -23.96 -2.63
N THR A 268 2.57 -23.73 -2.55
CA THR A 268 3.26 -23.68 -1.27
C THR A 268 2.85 -22.44 -0.46
N ALA A 269 2.69 -21.28 -1.12
CA ALA A 269 2.20 -20.06 -0.46
C ALA A 269 0.80 -20.26 0.10
N ALA A 270 -0.10 -20.88 -0.66
CA ALA A 270 -1.45 -21.20 -0.22
C ALA A 270 -1.47 -22.10 1.04
N ALA A 271 -0.65 -23.15 1.04
CA ALA A 271 -0.52 -24.02 2.21
C ALA A 271 0.04 -23.28 3.44
N ARG A 272 1.03 -22.38 3.24
CA ARG A 272 1.68 -21.61 4.32
C ARG A 272 0.78 -20.56 4.96
N VAL A 273 -0.17 -19.99 4.21
CA VAL A 273 -1.16 -19.05 4.77
C VAL A 273 -2.21 -19.77 5.61
N GLY A 274 -2.42 -21.06 5.36
CA GLY A 274 -3.27 -21.87 6.21
C GLY A 274 -4.49 -22.51 5.53
N CYS A 275 -4.53 -22.56 4.18
CA CYS A 275 -5.56 -23.34 3.48
C CYS A 275 -5.54 -24.80 3.94
N GLY A 276 -6.72 -25.36 4.19
CA GLY A 276 -6.87 -26.71 4.75
C GLY A 276 -6.52 -27.83 3.79
N LEU A 277 -6.86 -27.68 2.51
CA LEU A 277 -6.55 -28.61 1.43
C LEU A 277 -6.21 -27.84 0.16
N VAL A 278 -5.04 -28.11 -0.39
CA VAL A 278 -4.59 -27.54 -1.67
C VAL A 278 -4.40 -28.67 -2.66
N THR A 279 -5.03 -28.57 -3.83
CA THR A 279 -4.85 -29.49 -4.97
C THR A 279 -4.30 -28.74 -6.16
N LEU A 280 -3.21 -29.21 -6.71
CA LEU A 280 -2.56 -28.64 -7.88
C LEU A 280 -2.95 -29.43 -9.12
N GLY A 281 -3.74 -28.84 -10.01
CA GLY A 281 -4.00 -29.31 -11.36
C GLY A 281 -2.80 -28.97 -12.25
N ILE A 282 -2.09 -29.98 -12.71
CA ILE A 282 -0.84 -29.86 -13.47
C ILE A 282 -0.86 -30.79 -14.69
N CYS A 283 -0.15 -30.45 -15.75
CA CYS A 283 0.06 -31.30 -16.90
C CYS A 283 0.47 -32.71 -16.45
N GLU A 284 -0.20 -33.77 -16.97
CA GLU A 284 0.06 -35.17 -16.61
C GLU A 284 1.53 -35.55 -16.81
N SER A 285 2.16 -35.08 -17.91
CA SER A 285 3.58 -35.27 -18.18
C SER A 285 4.52 -34.64 -17.12
N LEU A 286 4.05 -33.73 -16.29
CA LEU A 286 4.82 -33.03 -15.25
C LEU A 286 4.40 -33.43 -13.83
N ASN A 287 3.43 -34.34 -13.70
CA ASN A 287 2.86 -34.69 -12.39
C ASN A 287 3.92 -35.27 -11.44
N SER A 288 4.73 -36.21 -11.88
CA SER A 288 5.79 -36.81 -11.07
C SER A 288 6.81 -35.80 -10.57
N VAL A 289 7.13 -34.78 -11.35
CA VAL A 289 8.02 -33.69 -10.95
C VAL A 289 7.41 -32.87 -9.81
N MET A 290 6.08 -32.65 -9.85
CA MET A 290 5.39 -31.88 -8.82
C MET A 290 5.16 -32.69 -7.56
N GLU A 291 4.90 -33.98 -7.65
CA GLU A 291 4.81 -34.88 -6.49
C GLU A 291 6.14 -34.95 -5.71
N GLU A 292 7.26 -34.89 -6.40
CA GLU A 292 8.58 -34.81 -5.76
C GLU A 292 8.83 -33.46 -5.09
N LYS A 293 8.35 -32.35 -5.70
CA LYS A 293 8.55 -30.98 -5.19
C LYS A 293 7.63 -30.58 -4.05
N THR A 294 6.42 -31.16 -3.99
CA THR A 294 5.38 -30.78 -3.03
C THR A 294 5.01 -31.96 -2.14
N THR A 295 5.17 -31.79 -0.82
CA THR A 295 4.85 -32.85 0.14
C THR A 295 3.42 -32.71 0.67
N GLU A 296 2.96 -31.50 0.96
CA GLU A 296 1.67 -31.24 1.59
C GLU A 296 0.55 -30.91 0.59
N VAL A 297 0.89 -30.73 -0.70
CA VAL A 297 -0.06 -30.37 -1.76
C VAL A 297 -0.39 -31.62 -2.56
N MET A 298 -1.69 -31.90 -2.71
CA MET A 298 -2.17 -32.96 -3.58
C MET A 298 -2.03 -32.57 -5.05
N THR A 299 -1.89 -33.54 -5.94
CA THR A 299 -1.84 -33.28 -7.39
C THR A 299 -3.06 -33.84 -8.10
N LEU A 300 -3.47 -33.17 -9.19
CA LEU A 300 -4.49 -33.61 -10.14
C LEU A 300 -3.85 -33.62 -11.53
N PRO A 301 -3.44 -34.77 -12.06
CA PRO A 301 -2.89 -34.86 -13.42
C PRO A 301 -3.95 -34.43 -14.44
N LEU A 302 -3.61 -33.50 -15.33
CA LEU A 302 -4.49 -32.97 -16.37
C LEU A 302 -3.97 -33.33 -17.75
N PRO A 303 -4.84 -33.69 -18.71
CA PRO A 303 -4.41 -33.98 -20.10
C PRO A 303 -3.61 -32.82 -20.71
N ASP A 304 -2.47 -33.14 -21.31
CA ASP A 304 -1.56 -32.19 -21.90
C ASP A 304 -1.02 -32.64 -23.28
N ILE A 305 -0.49 -31.68 -24.01
CA ILE A 305 0.28 -31.89 -25.25
C ILE A 305 1.62 -31.15 -25.08
N ASN A 306 2.70 -31.91 -25.14
CA ASN A 306 4.07 -31.38 -25.00
C ASN A 306 4.32 -30.55 -23.73
N GLY A 307 3.63 -30.85 -22.60
CA GLY A 307 3.76 -30.17 -21.33
C GLY A 307 2.96 -28.87 -21.24
N HIS A 308 1.95 -28.66 -22.06
CA HIS A 308 0.96 -27.60 -22.00
C HIS A 308 -0.45 -28.18 -21.94
N LEU A 309 -1.35 -27.64 -21.16
CA LEU A 309 -2.72 -28.12 -21.05
C LEU A 309 -3.38 -28.21 -22.44
N SER A 310 -4.02 -29.34 -22.68
CA SER A 310 -4.86 -29.55 -23.87
C SER A 310 -6.31 -29.14 -23.57
N GLU A 311 -7.11 -28.90 -24.60
CA GLU A 311 -8.54 -28.58 -24.46
C GLU A 311 -9.30 -29.65 -23.68
N SER A 312 -8.94 -30.94 -23.82
CA SER A 312 -9.55 -32.06 -23.10
C SER A 312 -9.33 -32.01 -21.58
N ALA A 313 -8.42 -31.19 -21.06
CA ALA A 313 -8.26 -30.94 -19.64
C ALA A 313 -9.50 -30.26 -19.03
N SER A 314 -10.27 -29.51 -19.83
CA SER A 314 -11.50 -28.83 -19.40
C SER A 314 -12.51 -29.78 -18.81
N GLU A 315 -12.77 -30.95 -19.44
CA GLU A 315 -13.73 -31.93 -18.96
C GLU A 315 -13.35 -32.45 -17.56
N LYS A 316 -12.08 -32.80 -17.36
CA LYS A 316 -11.58 -33.32 -16.08
C LYS A 316 -11.66 -32.26 -14.98
N ILE A 317 -11.33 -30.99 -15.30
CA ILE A 317 -11.42 -29.87 -14.35
C ILE A 317 -12.90 -29.65 -13.96
N LEU A 318 -13.80 -29.53 -14.93
CA LEU A 318 -15.23 -29.29 -14.66
C LEU A 318 -15.88 -30.43 -13.86
N GLY A 319 -15.39 -31.66 -14.02
CA GLY A 319 -15.84 -32.80 -13.23
C GLY A 319 -15.58 -32.70 -11.73
N VAL A 320 -14.62 -31.86 -11.32
CA VAL A 320 -14.18 -31.73 -9.92
C VAL A 320 -14.30 -30.32 -9.34
N ILE A 321 -14.39 -29.27 -10.17
CA ILE A 321 -14.25 -27.86 -9.78
C ILE A 321 -15.20 -27.46 -8.64
N ASN A 322 -16.44 -27.97 -8.65
CA ASN A 322 -17.46 -27.65 -7.65
C ASN A 322 -17.26 -28.37 -6.30
N ASN A 323 -16.21 -29.20 -6.15
CA ASN A 323 -15.82 -29.79 -4.87
C ASN A 323 -14.84 -28.91 -4.09
N TYR A 324 -14.44 -27.77 -4.66
CA TYR A 324 -13.53 -26.79 -4.07
C TYR A 324 -14.30 -25.54 -3.68
N ASP A 325 -13.69 -24.73 -2.80
CA ASP A 325 -14.27 -23.49 -2.30
C ASP A 325 -13.76 -22.27 -3.09
N ALA A 326 -12.60 -22.40 -3.78
CA ALA A 326 -12.04 -21.41 -4.70
C ALA A 326 -11.14 -22.07 -5.74
N VAL A 327 -10.90 -21.36 -6.84
CA VAL A 327 -9.98 -21.79 -7.93
C VAL A 327 -8.98 -20.68 -8.23
N LEU A 328 -7.71 -21.02 -8.32
CA LEU A 328 -6.67 -20.18 -8.91
C LEU A 328 -6.29 -20.75 -10.28
N ILE A 329 -6.31 -19.92 -11.31
CA ILE A 329 -5.90 -20.32 -12.66
C ILE A 329 -4.92 -19.32 -13.25
N GLY A 330 -3.82 -19.79 -13.83
CA GLY A 330 -2.95 -18.92 -14.62
C GLY A 330 -1.45 -19.02 -14.39
N PRO A 331 -0.95 -19.13 -13.14
CA PRO A 331 0.48 -19.10 -12.89
C PRO A 331 1.24 -20.11 -13.77
N GLY A 332 2.05 -19.62 -14.71
CA GLY A 332 2.92 -20.44 -15.56
C GLY A 332 2.21 -21.46 -16.47
N LEU A 333 0.99 -21.20 -16.93
CA LEU A 333 0.26 -22.09 -17.84
C LEU A 333 0.79 -22.05 -19.29
N GLY A 334 1.43 -20.96 -19.68
CA GLY A 334 1.73 -20.66 -21.07
C GLY A 334 0.50 -20.09 -21.82
N ARG A 335 0.66 -19.89 -23.16
CA ARG A 335 -0.32 -19.15 -23.97
C ARG A 335 -0.79 -19.93 -25.18
N SER A 336 -0.93 -21.26 -25.07
CA SER A 336 -1.43 -22.11 -26.17
C SER A 336 -2.96 -22.00 -26.31
N GLY A 337 -3.49 -22.38 -27.48
CA GLY A 337 -4.93 -22.44 -27.69
C GLY A 337 -5.66 -23.41 -26.74
N GLY A 338 -5.03 -24.49 -26.32
CA GLY A 338 -5.57 -25.38 -25.29
C GLY A 338 -5.71 -24.71 -23.95
N VAL A 339 -4.75 -23.84 -23.55
CA VAL A 339 -4.83 -23.05 -22.32
C VAL A 339 -5.99 -22.04 -22.40
N PHE A 340 -6.19 -21.37 -23.54
CA PHE A 340 -7.34 -20.47 -23.71
C PHE A 340 -8.67 -21.22 -23.55
N SER A 341 -8.82 -22.41 -24.19
CA SER A 341 -10.02 -23.23 -24.05
C SER A 341 -10.29 -23.62 -22.59
N VAL A 342 -9.24 -24.00 -21.84
CA VAL A 342 -9.35 -24.35 -20.41
C VAL A 342 -9.74 -23.13 -19.58
N VAL A 343 -9.08 -21.97 -19.74
CA VAL A 343 -9.39 -20.73 -19.02
C VAL A 343 -10.85 -20.33 -19.27
N ARG A 344 -11.27 -20.25 -20.53
CA ARG A 344 -12.66 -19.96 -20.91
C ARG A 344 -13.64 -20.94 -20.27
N SER A 345 -13.35 -22.22 -20.32
CA SER A 345 -14.22 -23.26 -19.78
C SER A 345 -14.37 -23.13 -18.25
N VAL A 346 -13.29 -22.87 -17.54
CA VAL A 346 -13.30 -22.63 -16.09
C VAL A 346 -14.12 -21.40 -15.75
N LEU A 347 -13.88 -20.26 -16.41
CA LEU A 347 -14.56 -19.00 -16.10
C LEU A 347 -16.08 -19.07 -16.34
N VAL A 348 -16.51 -19.67 -17.43
CA VAL A 348 -17.92 -19.74 -17.80
C VAL A 348 -18.70 -20.73 -16.95
N ASN A 349 -18.08 -21.83 -16.49
CA ASN A 349 -18.77 -22.93 -15.84
C ASN A 349 -18.53 -23.05 -14.32
N SER A 350 -17.59 -22.26 -13.77
CA SER A 350 -17.35 -22.26 -12.33
C SER A 350 -18.55 -21.70 -11.55
N LYS A 351 -18.88 -22.35 -10.44
CA LYS A 351 -19.86 -21.84 -9.45
C LYS A 351 -19.17 -21.33 -8.18
N VAL A 352 -17.87 -21.48 -8.11
CA VAL A 352 -17.03 -21.01 -7.02
C VAL A 352 -16.16 -19.86 -7.51
N PRO A 353 -15.71 -18.97 -6.62
CA PRO A 353 -14.87 -17.83 -7.00
C PRO A 353 -13.59 -18.27 -7.72
N VAL A 354 -13.17 -17.49 -8.72
CA VAL A 354 -11.98 -17.77 -9.52
C VAL A 354 -11.00 -16.60 -9.48
N ILE A 355 -9.75 -16.90 -9.13
CA ILE A 355 -8.62 -15.98 -9.22
C ILE A 355 -7.93 -16.19 -10.55
N VAL A 356 -7.80 -15.11 -11.33
CA VAL A 356 -7.19 -15.11 -12.67
C VAL A 356 -5.87 -14.35 -12.59
N ASP A 357 -4.77 -15.07 -12.86
CA ASP A 357 -3.43 -14.49 -12.77
C ASP A 357 -2.58 -14.81 -14.00
N ALA A 358 -1.58 -14.00 -14.25
CA ALA A 358 -0.48 -14.24 -15.19
C ALA A 358 -0.94 -14.69 -16.59
N ASP A 359 -0.61 -15.92 -17.00
CA ASP A 359 -0.92 -16.40 -18.36
C ASP A 359 -2.43 -16.55 -18.61
N ALA A 360 -3.25 -16.78 -17.59
CA ALA A 360 -4.70 -16.76 -17.76
C ALA A 360 -5.21 -15.34 -18.11
N ILE A 361 -4.65 -14.29 -17.51
CA ILE A 361 -4.93 -12.90 -17.90
C ILE A 361 -4.50 -12.68 -19.36
N ASN A 362 -3.30 -13.12 -19.70
CA ASN A 362 -2.75 -12.93 -21.06
C ASN A 362 -3.56 -13.62 -22.16
N VAL A 363 -4.11 -14.81 -21.92
CA VAL A 363 -4.93 -15.49 -22.93
C VAL A 363 -6.35 -14.91 -22.97
N LEU A 364 -6.90 -14.51 -21.83
CA LEU A 364 -8.22 -13.88 -21.74
C LEU A 364 -8.27 -12.52 -22.43
N SER A 365 -7.18 -11.74 -22.40
CA SER A 365 -7.11 -10.43 -23.07
C SER A 365 -7.29 -10.50 -24.60
N GLN A 366 -7.26 -11.70 -25.19
CA GLN A 366 -7.55 -11.92 -26.61
C GLN A 366 -9.05 -11.91 -26.92
N ASP A 367 -9.90 -12.23 -25.93
CA ASP A 367 -11.35 -12.24 -26.06
C ASP A 367 -12.02 -11.95 -24.69
N MET A 368 -12.22 -10.68 -24.40
CA MET A 368 -12.85 -10.23 -23.17
C MET A 368 -14.35 -10.54 -23.10
N SER A 369 -15.00 -10.91 -24.22
CA SER A 369 -16.42 -11.27 -24.25
C SER A 369 -16.74 -12.52 -23.41
N VAL A 370 -15.73 -13.32 -23.08
CA VAL A 370 -15.84 -14.47 -22.17
C VAL A 370 -16.40 -14.03 -20.82
N LEU A 371 -16.03 -12.84 -20.32
CA LEU A 371 -16.45 -12.34 -19.00
C LEU A 371 -17.96 -12.07 -18.91
N SER A 372 -18.61 -11.73 -20.00
CA SER A 372 -20.07 -11.51 -20.03
C SER A 372 -20.87 -12.79 -19.79
N ASN A 373 -20.23 -13.96 -19.85
CA ASN A 373 -20.85 -15.26 -19.63
C ASN A 373 -20.42 -15.93 -18.32
N CYS A 374 -19.65 -15.22 -17.48
CA CYS A 374 -19.20 -15.74 -16.21
C CYS A 374 -20.31 -15.60 -15.14
N ASN A 375 -20.50 -16.66 -14.33
CA ASN A 375 -21.50 -16.70 -13.29
C ASN A 375 -20.88 -16.84 -11.88
N CYS A 376 -19.57 -16.64 -11.75
CA CYS A 376 -18.83 -16.68 -10.51
C CYS A 376 -18.13 -15.35 -10.26
N ASN A 377 -17.79 -15.11 -9.00
CA ASN A 377 -17.00 -13.95 -8.63
C ASN A 377 -15.55 -14.09 -9.13
N LEU A 378 -15.01 -13.01 -9.64
CA LEU A 378 -13.67 -12.98 -10.26
C LEU A 378 -12.74 -12.03 -9.53
N ILE A 379 -11.53 -12.51 -9.27
CA ILE A 379 -10.42 -11.69 -8.79
C ILE A 379 -9.30 -11.73 -9.82
N PHE A 380 -8.91 -10.57 -10.34
CA PHE A 380 -7.77 -10.44 -11.24
C PHE A 380 -6.56 -9.88 -10.51
N THR A 381 -5.38 -10.39 -10.84
CA THR A 381 -4.13 -9.93 -10.22
C THR A 381 -3.14 -9.39 -11.26
N PRO A 382 -3.52 -8.40 -12.11
CA PRO A 382 -2.65 -7.89 -13.17
C PRO A 382 -1.52 -7.02 -12.60
N HIS A 383 -0.35 -7.05 -13.22
CA HIS A 383 0.59 -5.93 -13.22
C HIS A 383 0.24 -4.95 -14.35
N SER A 384 0.88 -3.79 -14.40
CA SER A 384 0.52 -2.71 -15.35
C SER A 384 0.48 -3.15 -16.82
N MET A 385 1.41 -4.01 -17.24
CA MET A 385 1.42 -4.52 -18.63
C MET A 385 0.28 -5.54 -18.90
N GLU A 386 -0.11 -6.34 -17.92
CA GLU A 386 -1.27 -7.23 -18.00
C GLU A 386 -2.57 -6.42 -18.02
N MET A 387 -2.65 -5.39 -17.17
CA MET A 387 -3.79 -4.46 -17.16
C MET A 387 -3.93 -3.70 -18.47
N SER A 388 -2.82 -3.25 -19.04
CA SER A 388 -2.76 -2.66 -20.39
C SER A 388 -3.35 -3.58 -21.48
N ARG A 389 -3.06 -4.90 -21.41
CA ARG A 389 -3.64 -5.88 -22.35
C ARG A 389 -5.13 -6.11 -22.15
N LEU A 390 -5.59 -6.11 -20.89
CA LEU A 390 -7.01 -6.27 -20.56
C LEU A 390 -7.84 -5.07 -21.02
N THR A 391 -7.31 -3.86 -20.86
CA THR A 391 -8.03 -2.61 -21.13
C THR A 391 -7.78 -2.00 -22.51
N GLY A 392 -6.69 -2.40 -23.17
CA GLY A 392 -6.22 -1.78 -24.41
C GLY A 392 -5.56 -0.41 -24.23
N LEU A 393 -5.36 0.04 -22.98
CA LEU A 393 -4.71 1.31 -22.62
C LEU A 393 -3.18 1.17 -22.64
N ASP A 394 -2.47 2.29 -22.87
CA ASP A 394 -1.01 2.30 -22.76
C ASP A 394 -0.53 2.03 -21.34
N VAL A 395 0.60 1.32 -21.19
CA VAL A 395 1.18 0.98 -19.87
C VAL A 395 1.46 2.24 -19.04
N SER A 396 1.98 3.30 -19.67
CA SER A 396 2.23 4.58 -19.00
C SER A 396 0.95 5.25 -18.49
N TYR A 397 -0.14 5.12 -19.24
CA TYR A 397 -1.45 5.62 -18.78
C TYR A 397 -1.94 4.82 -17.57
N VAL A 398 -1.83 3.49 -17.62
CA VAL A 398 -2.20 2.61 -16.48
C VAL A 398 -1.37 2.96 -15.24
N ASP A 399 -0.06 3.15 -15.38
CA ASP A 399 0.83 3.48 -14.25
C ASP A 399 0.50 4.83 -13.60
N ASN A 400 0.16 5.82 -14.41
CA ASN A 400 -0.18 7.16 -13.93
C ASN A 400 -1.62 7.30 -13.41
N ASN A 401 -2.53 6.36 -13.77
CA ASN A 401 -3.95 6.43 -13.44
C ASN A 401 -4.48 5.17 -12.75
N ARG A 402 -3.66 4.51 -11.93
CA ARG A 402 -3.92 3.20 -11.33
C ARG A 402 -5.27 3.10 -10.61
N LEU A 403 -5.65 4.13 -9.84
CA LEU A 403 -6.92 4.18 -9.12
C LEU A 403 -8.11 4.22 -10.08
N THR A 404 -8.05 5.08 -11.08
CA THR A 404 -9.12 5.26 -12.08
C THR A 404 -9.27 4.01 -12.93
N VAL A 405 -8.17 3.52 -13.51
CA VAL A 405 -8.18 2.34 -14.40
C VAL A 405 -8.70 1.08 -13.68
N SER A 406 -8.32 0.90 -12.40
CA SER A 406 -8.82 -0.24 -11.63
C SER A 406 -10.31 -0.09 -11.27
N LYS A 407 -10.82 1.13 -11.03
CA LYS A 407 -12.25 1.39 -10.82
C LYS A 407 -13.08 1.13 -12.07
N GLU A 408 -12.67 1.69 -13.20
CA GLU A 408 -13.37 1.52 -14.48
C GLU A 408 -13.47 0.03 -14.86
N PHE A 409 -12.38 -0.72 -14.71
CA PHE A 409 -12.41 -2.16 -14.99
C PHE A 409 -13.30 -2.93 -14.00
N SER A 410 -13.22 -2.61 -12.71
CA SER A 410 -14.03 -3.24 -11.68
C SER A 410 -15.52 -2.98 -11.89
N GLU A 411 -15.90 -1.77 -12.27
CA GLU A 411 -17.27 -1.36 -12.57
C GLU A 411 -17.80 -2.07 -13.84
N GLU A 412 -16.98 -2.13 -14.90
CA GLU A 412 -17.36 -2.73 -16.18
C GLU A 412 -17.61 -4.24 -16.08
N TYR A 413 -16.74 -4.96 -15.33
CA TYR A 413 -16.78 -6.43 -15.29
C TYR A 413 -17.29 -7.01 -13.98
N GLY A 414 -17.62 -6.18 -12.99
CA GLY A 414 -18.07 -6.65 -11.67
C GLY A 414 -17.02 -7.51 -10.97
N ALA A 415 -15.73 -7.22 -11.15
CA ALA A 415 -14.62 -8.04 -10.68
C ALA A 415 -13.74 -7.29 -9.67
N THR A 416 -13.17 -8.02 -8.71
CA THR A 416 -12.13 -7.47 -7.83
C THR A 416 -10.80 -7.43 -8.59
N ILE A 417 -10.11 -6.29 -8.54
CA ILE A 417 -8.82 -6.06 -9.19
C ILE A 417 -7.73 -5.86 -8.16
N ILE A 418 -6.65 -6.61 -8.26
CA ILE A 418 -5.39 -6.41 -7.53
C ILE A 418 -4.37 -5.89 -8.54
N LEU A 419 -4.32 -4.58 -8.76
CA LEU A 419 -3.36 -3.97 -9.67
C LEU A 419 -1.99 -3.88 -9.00
N LYS A 420 -1.13 -4.86 -9.33
CA LYS A 420 0.21 -5.02 -8.73
C LYS A 420 1.13 -3.86 -9.09
N GLY A 421 1.96 -3.44 -8.13
CA GLY A 421 2.96 -2.38 -8.28
C GLY A 421 3.44 -1.94 -6.91
N HIS A 422 4.32 -0.95 -6.88
CA HIS A 422 4.62 -0.26 -5.63
C HIS A 422 3.34 0.42 -5.14
N HIS A 423 2.96 0.22 -3.88
CA HIS A 423 1.61 0.53 -3.37
C HIS A 423 0.51 -0.15 -4.21
N THR A 424 0.43 -1.48 -4.12
CA THR A 424 -0.60 -2.26 -4.83
C THR A 424 -2.00 -1.74 -4.52
N VAL A 425 -2.79 -1.50 -5.56
CA VAL A 425 -4.18 -1.05 -5.46
C VAL A 425 -5.11 -2.26 -5.59
N VAL A 426 -6.00 -2.43 -4.62
CA VAL A 426 -7.12 -3.37 -4.69
C VAL A 426 -8.40 -2.57 -4.88
N THR A 427 -9.19 -2.90 -5.89
CA THR A 427 -10.51 -2.29 -6.13
C THR A 427 -11.57 -3.37 -6.18
N THR A 428 -12.67 -3.18 -5.46
CA THR A 428 -13.79 -4.13 -5.39
C THR A 428 -14.92 -3.74 -6.33
N PRO A 429 -15.88 -4.64 -6.63
CA PRO A 429 -17.07 -4.30 -7.43
C PRO A 429 -17.89 -3.13 -6.86
N GLU A 430 -17.87 -2.92 -5.53
CA GLU A 430 -18.51 -1.78 -4.87
C GLU A 430 -17.67 -0.49 -4.96
N LEU A 431 -16.60 -0.50 -5.76
CA LEU A 431 -15.66 0.59 -6.00
C LEU A 431 -14.88 1.04 -4.75
N MET A 432 -14.89 0.24 -3.69
CA MET A 432 -14.00 0.44 -2.54
C MET A 432 -12.56 0.17 -2.95
N GLN A 433 -11.65 1.04 -2.53
CA GLN A 433 -10.22 0.89 -2.82
C GLN A 433 -9.40 0.66 -1.56
N TYR A 434 -8.46 -0.27 -1.66
CA TYR A 434 -7.42 -0.50 -0.65
C TYR A 434 -6.06 -0.25 -1.28
N ILE A 435 -5.19 0.49 -0.57
CA ILE A 435 -3.83 0.79 -1.03
C ILE A 435 -2.86 0.15 -0.05
N ASN A 436 -2.13 -0.85 -0.53
CA ASN A 436 -1.15 -1.56 0.31
C ASN A 436 0.21 -0.87 0.23
N ILE A 437 0.75 -0.52 1.40
CA ILE A 437 2.04 0.15 1.55
C ILE A 437 3.17 -0.77 2.04
N THR A 438 2.86 -2.07 2.32
CA THR A 438 3.87 -3.04 2.69
C THR A 438 4.57 -3.62 1.46
N GLY A 439 5.78 -4.08 1.64
CA GLY A 439 6.61 -4.63 0.58
C GLY A 439 7.76 -3.71 0.19
N ASN A 440 8.68 -4.25 -0.56
CA ASN A 440 9.87 -3.54 -0.99
C ASN A 440 10.29 -3.96 -2.41
N SER A 441 11.26 -3.25 -3.00
CA SER A 441 11.73 -3.47 -4.36
C SER A 441 12.34 -4.86 -4.61
N GLY A 442 12.65 -5.63 -3.57
CA GLY A 442 13.05 -7.03 -3.69
C GLY A 442 11.97 -7.94 -4.27
N LEU A 443 10.70 -7.52 -4.21
CA LEU A 443 9.57 -8.21 -4.87
C LEU A 443 9.57 -8.06 -6.41
N ALA A 444 10.36 -7.18 -6.98
CA ALA A 444 10.49 -7.01 -8.43
C ALA A 444 11.31 -8.17 -9.05
N LYS A 445 10.84 -9.40 -8.84
CA LYS A 445 11.43 -10.65 -9.32
C LYS A 445 10.38 -11.66 -9.77
N GLY A 446 10.77 -12.55 -10.69
CA GLY A 446 9.92 -13.66 -11.11
C GLY A 446 9.51 -14.54 -9.93
N GLY A 447 8.25 -14.91 -9.88
CA GLY A 447 7.67 -15.75 -8.84
C GLY A 447 6.94 -15.00 -7.72
N SER A 448 7.22 -13.70 -7.52
CA SER A 448 6.54 -12.91 -6.48
C SER A 448 5.02 -12.82 -6.71
N GLY A 449 4.59 -12.67 -7.97
CA GLY A 449 3.17 -12.69 -8.34
C GLY A 449 2.50 -14.03 -8.04
N ASP A 450 3.18 -15.15 -8.34
CA ASP A 450 2.66 -16.50 -8.08
C ASP A 450 2.43 -16.71 -6.57
N VAL A 451 3.34 -16.21 -5.73
CA VAL A 451 3.18 -16.23 -4.27
C VAL A 451 1.95 -15.44 -3.84
N LEU A 452 1.78 -14.22 -4.34
CA LEU A 452 0.62 -13.38 -4.04
C LEU A 452 -0.68 -14.06 -4.45
N ALA A 453 -0.75 -14.58 -5.68
CA ALA A 453 -1.93 -15.29 -6.20
C ALA A 453 -2.29 -16.50 -5.31
N GLY A 454 -1.30 -17.25 -4.84
CA GLY A 454 -1.49 -18.35 -3.89
C GLY A 454 -2.05 -17.90 -2.54
N ILE A 455 -1.60 -16.75 -2.01
CA ILE A 455 -2.11 -16.17 -0.76
C ILE A 455 -3.57 -15.74 -0.93
N VAL A 456 -3.89 -14.99 -1.99
CA VAL A 456 -5.27 -14.55 -2.31
C VAL A 456 -6.21 -15.76 -2.36
N ALA A 457 -5.82 -16.78 -3.13
CA ALA A 457 -6.63 -17.96 -3.34
C ALA A 457 -6.86 -18.76 -2.05
N ALA A 458 -5.85 -18.83 -1.18
CA ALA A 458 -5.97 -19.51 0.10
C ALA A 458 -6.95 -18.82 1.04
N LEU A 459 -6.86 -17.48 1.18
CA LEU A 459 -7.75 -16.71 2.04
C LEU A 459 -9.21 -16.83 1.55
N LEU A 460 -9.40 -16.73 0.24
CA LEU A 460 -10.72 -16.89 -0.37
C LEU A 460 -11.29 -18.30 -0.14
N ALA A 461 -10.49 -19.35 -0.33
CA ALA A 461 -10.90 -20.72 -0.06
C ALA A 461 -11.24 -20.95 1.42
N CYS A 462 -10.61 -20.21 2.36
CA CYS A 462 -10.95 -20.24 3.77
C CYS A 462 -12.29 -19.55 4.11
N GLY A 463 -13.03 -19.06 3.11
CA GLY A 463 -14.34 -18.43 3.28
C GLY A 463 -14.28 -16.96 3.71
N ILE A 464 -13.13 -16.32 3.56
CA ILE A 464 -12.99 -14.88 3.76
C ILE A 464 -13.57 -14.16 2.54
N ASP A 465 -14.32 -13.11 2.78
CA ASP A 465 -14.87 -12.25 1.73
C ASP A 465 -13.81 -11.82 0.71
N GLU A 466 -14.19 -11.60 -0.55
CA GLU A 466 -13.29 -11.33 -1.66
C GLU A 466 -12.46 -10.07 -1.48
N ALA A 467 -13.14 -8.97 -1.09
CA ALA A 467 -12.48 -7.69 -0.85
C ALA A 467 -11.44 -7.81 0.26
N TYR A 468 -11.82 -8.46 1.35
CA TYR A 468 -10.96 -8.68 2.50
C TYR A 468 -9.84 -9.70 2.20
N SER A 469 -10.12 -10.74 1.42
CA SER A 469 -9.10 -11.70 0.95
C SER A 469 -8.04 -11.00 0.12
N ALA A 470 -8.44 -10.16 -0.84
CA ALA A 470 -7.54 -9.40 -1.69
C ALA A 470 -6.70 -8.41 -0.87
N ALA A 471 -7.33 -7.59 -0.01
CA ALA A 471 -6.64 -6.60 0.81
C ALA A 471 -5.69 -7.23 1.84
N ALA A 472 -6.11 -8.32 2.51
CA ALA A 472 -5.25 -9.02 3.46
C ALA A 472 -4.08 -9.73 2.76
N ALA A 473 -4.30 -10.32 1.58
CA ALA A 473 -3.26 -11.02 0.84
C ALA A 473 -2.12 -10.10 0.41
N VAL A 474 -2.43 -8.92 -0.13
CA VAL A 474 -1.38 -7.96 -0.54
C VAL A 474 -0.59 -7.46 0.67
N TYR A 475 -1.25 -7.25 1.82
CA TYR A 475 -0.59 -6.89 3.06
C TYR A 475 0.34 -8.00 3.57
N ILE A 476 -0.16 -9.24 3.65
CA ILE A 476 0.63 -10.41 4.11
C ILE A 476 1.84 -10.63 3.20
N HIS A 477 1.63 -10.57 1.88
CA HIS A 477 2.70 -10.74 0.89
C HIS A 477 3.80 -9.69 1.05
N GLY A 478 3.41 -8.41 1.12
CA GLY A 478 4.34 -7.30 1.30
C GLY A 478 5.09 -7.39 2.63
N LEU A 479 4.38 -7.58 3.74
CA LEU A 479 5.00 -7.71 5.07
C LEU A 479 5.94 -8.92 5.16
N ALA A 480 5.63 -10.03 4.47
CA ALA A 480 6.52 -11.18 4.40
C ALA A 480 7.84 -10.85 3.68
N ALA A 481 7.78 -10.02 2.64
CA ALA A 481 8.98 -9.51 1.98
C ALA A 481 9.78 -8.56 2.88
N ASP A 482 9.11 -7.68 3.63
CA ASP A 482 9.76 -6.75 4.56
C ASP A 482 10.45 -7.48 5.73
N ILE A 483 9.86 -8.60 6.18
CA ILE A 483 10.52 -9.47 7.16
C ILE A 483 11.71 -10.19 6.54
N ALA A 484 11.57 -10.69 5.31
CA ALA A 484 12.63 -11.44 4.65
C ALA A 484 13.89 -10.58 4.39
N VAL A 485 13.76 -9.30 4.05
CA VAL A 485 14.90 -8.41 3.81
C VAL A 485 15.65 -8.03 5.08
N LYS A 486 15.09 -8.23 6.28
CA LYS A 486 15.86 -8.07 7.53
C LYS A 486 16.97 -9.11 7.69
N GLU A 487 16.84 -10.26 7.02
CA GLU A 487 17.81 -11.35 7.02
C GLU A 487 18.58 -11.45 5.69
N LYS A 488 18.11 -10.79 4.64
CA LYS A 488 18.62 -10.86 3.27
C LYS A 488 18.88 -9.47 2.73
N ASN A 489 19.74 -9.38 1.71
CA ASN A 489 19.83 -8.14 0.93
C ASN A 489 18.63 -8.04 -0.02
N ILE A 490 18.11 -6.83 -0.24
CA ILE A 490 16.99 -6.55 -1.15
C ILE A 490 17.22 -7.18 -2.54
N SER A 491 18.43 -7.03 -3.08
CA SER A 491 18.78 -7.55 -4.42
C SER A 491 18.87 -9.09 -4.46
N SER A 492 19.04 -9.77 -3.35
CA SER A 492 19.15 -11.23 -3.25
C SER A 492 17.85 -11.91 -2.80
N LEU A 493 16.80 -11.14 -2.47
CA LEU A 493 15.51 -11.68 -2.07
C LEU A 493 14.92 -12.57 -3.18
N LEU A 494 14.47 -13.77 -2.81
CA LEU A 494 13.76 -14.70 -3.69
C LEU A 494 12.30 -14.86 -3.25
N ALA A 495 11.41 -15.18 -4.19
CA ALA A 495 10.01 -15.48 -3.89
C ALA A 495 9.85 -16.60 -2.84
N THR A 496 10.75 -17.58 -2.84
CA THR A 496 10.78 -18.65 -1.83
C THR A 496 11.18 -18.15 -0.44
N ASP A 497 11.92 -17.06 -0.31
CA ASP A 497 12.22 -16.46 0.99
C ASP A 497 10.99 -15.72 1.54
N VAL A 498 10.19 -15.10 0.66
CA VAL A 498 8.88 -14.52 1.01
C VAL A 498 7.97 -15.64 1.56
N ILE A 499 7.86 -16.78 0.87
CA ILE A 499 7.07 -17.94 1.33
C ILE A 499 7.52 -18.40 2.72
N LYS A 500 8.84 -18.47 2.98
CA LYS A 500 9.38 -18.86 4.29
C LYS A 500 9.05 -17.84 5.40
N SER A 501 8.80 -16.59 5.04
CA SER A 501 8.47 -15.53 5.99
C SER A 501 6.98 -15.43 6.30
N ILE A 502 6.09 -16.03 5.47
CA ILE A 502 4.63 -16.05 5.72
C ILE A 502 4.28 -16.53 7.14
N PRO A 503 4.85 -17.64 7.68
CA PRO A 503 4.53 -18.08 9.03
C PRO A 503 4.86 -17.04 10.11
N LYS A 504 5.92 -16.25 9.93
CA LYS A 504 6.26 -15.16 10.86
C LYS A 504 5.20 -14.06 10.84
N VAL A 505 4.72 -13.69 9.63
CA VAL A 505 3.62 -12.73 9.47
C VAL A 505 2.34 -13.24 10.13
N MET A 506 1.98 -14.49 9.87
CA MET A 506 0.77 -15.09 10.45
C MET A 506 0.85 -15.13 11.98
N LYS A 507 2.02 -15.43 12.55
CA LYS A 507 2.25 -15.37 13.99
C LYS A 507 2.04 -13.96 14.56
N MET A 508 2.57 -12.93 13.90
CA MET A 508 2.35 -11.52 14.28
C MET A 508 0.87 -11.13 14.23
N ILE A 509 0.15 -11.53 13.17
CA ILE A 509 -1.29 -11.27 13.01
C ILE A 509 -2.08 -11.95 14.13
N MET A 510 -1.74 -13.19 14.50
CA MET A 510 -2.43 -13.94 15.56
C MET A 510 -2.09 -13.47 16.97
N GLY A 511 -0.99 -12.71 17.13
CA GLY A 511 -0.50 -12.25 18.44
C GLY A 511 0.14 -13.35 19.26
N GLU A 512 0.84 -14.29 18.60
CA GLU A 512 1.52 -15.46 19.18
C GLU A 512 3.05 -15.24 19.27
#